data_384f076db76b181de7a1adb09a829a67
#
_entry.id   384f076db76b181de7a1adb09a829a67
#
_cell.length_a   1.000
_cell.length_b   1.000
_cell.length_c   1.000
_cell.angle_alpha   90.00
_cell.angle_beta   90.00
_cell.angle_gamma   90.00
#
_symmetry.space_group_name_H-M   'P 1'
#
loop_
_entity.id
_entity.type
_entity.pdbx_description
1 polymer ?
#
loop_
_entity_poly.entity_id
_entity_poly.type
_entity_poly.pdbx_seq_one_letter_code
_entity_poly.pdbx_strand_id
1 'polypeptide(L)'
;VNKYEIYKEDFYKLYPKYDYVENERSNTVSEGQVDPLIHLEPSLNPLFTEIAGHVRRYIHDTLKFRDIFNITFTKTWLSRMRDCSEIPLHIHSTSHISFVYYLNTPPNSHKLTFHNPHCSNSLFKTSTSDKGIADMNMVEEYNLLNSNTFYLNPQEGCVILFPSSVLHGTESVVSNFKGERLAIVGDITLILKEEHLQFTNGYVDQKYWRQF
;
A
#
# COMPACT_ATOMS: atom_id res chain seq x y z
N VAL A 1 7.21 -18.05 19.92
CA VAL A 1 6.08 -17.50 19.16
C VAL A 1 6.64 -16.44 18.22
N ASN A 2 6.33 -16.54 16.95
CA ASN A 2 6.77 -15.57 15.96
C ASN A 2 6.01 -14.24 16.23
N LYS A 3 6.70 -13.09 16.17
CA LYS A 3 6.07 -11.76 16.33
C LYS A 3 4.86 -11.58 15.43
N TYR A 4 4.94 -12.11 14.24
CA TYR A 4 3.88 -12.07 13.25
C TYR A 4 2.59 -12.76 13.75
N GLU A 5 2.68 -13.90 14.40
CA GLU A 5 1.51 -14.60 14.96
C GLU A 5 0.82 -13.79 16.05
N ILE A 6 1.58 -13.06 16.86
CA ILE A 6 1.03 -12.17 17.91
C ILE A 6 0.20 -11.06 17.25
N TYR A 7 0.71 -10.40 16.22
CA TYR A 7 -0.01 -9.34 15.52
C TYR A 7 -1.29 -9.86 14.84
N LYS A 8 -1.22 -11.06 14.28
CA LYS A 8 -2.37 -11.72 13.67
C LYS A 8 -3.45 -12.02 14.70
N GLU A 9 -3.09 -12.58 15.87
CA GLU A 9 -4.03 -12.86 16.95
C GLU A 9 -4.69 -11.57 17.48
N ASP A 10 -3.92 -10.55 17.75
CA ASP A 10 -4.43 -9.26 18.25
C ASP A 10 -5.37 -8.61 17.24
N PHE A 11 -5.04 -8.71 15.96
CA PHE A 11 -5.90 -8.21 14.90
C PHE A 11 -7.24 -8.97 14.86
N TYR A 12 -7.23 -10.29 14.93
CA TYR A 12 -8.49 -11.07 14.90
C TYR A 12 -9.39 -10.80 16.10
N LYS A 13 -8.86 -10.39 17.25
CA LYS A 13 -9.66 -9.92 18.38
C LYS A 13 -10.43 -8.64 18.07
N LEU A 14 -9.87 -7.78 17.21
CA LEU A 14 -10.46 -6.51 16.79
C LEU A 14 -11.37 -6.64 15.57
N TYR A 15 -11.16 -7.65 14.75
CA TYR A 15 -11.85 -7.89 13.49
C TYR A 15 -13.38 -7.85 13.58
N PRO A 16 -14.03 -8.40 14.62
CA PRO A 16 -15.49 -8.37 14.73
C PRO A 16 -16.09 -6.98 14.95
N LYS A 17 -15.29 -5.99 15.35
CA LYS A 17 -15.82 -4.64 15.62
C LYS A 17 -15.79 -3.72 14.39
N TYR A 18 -15.15 -4.14 13.31
CA TYR A 18 -15.14 -3.36 12.07
C TYR A 18 -16.30 -3.78 11.18
N ASP A 19 -17.19 -2.85 10.88
CA ASP A 19 -18.25 -3.06 9.91
C ASP A 19 -17.66 -3.17 8.51
N TYR A 20 -18.21 -4.11 7.75
CA TYR A 20 -17.81 -4.34 6.37
C TYR A 20 -18.65 -3.49 5.45
N VAL A 21 -18.02 -2.61 4.71
CA VAL A 21 -18.63 -2.03 3.53
C VAL A 21 -18.29 -2.94 2.35
N GLU A 22 -19.23 -3.76 1.93
CA GLU A 22 -19.12 -4.51 0.68
C GLU A 22 -19.31 -3.52 -0.46
N ASN A 23 -18.22 -3.19 -1.14
CA ASN A 23 -18.28 -2.52 -2.41
C ASN A 23 -18.22 -3.60 -3.51
N GLU A 24 -19.09 -3.53 -4.50
CA GLU A 24 -19.17 -4.52 -5.60
C GLU A 24 -17.83 -4.70 -6.34
N ARG A 25 -16.92 -3.72 -6.25
CA ARG A 25 -15.61 -3.73 -6.93
C ARG A 25 -14.40 -3.88 -6.01
N SER A 26 -14.49 -3.41 -4.78
CA SER A 26 -13.42 -3.57 -3.80
C SER A 26 -14.04 -3.90 -2.45
N ASN A 27 -13.80 -5.11 -1.95
CA ASN A 27 -14.18 -5.48 -0.59
C ASN A 27 -13.19 -4.85 0.38
N THR A 28 -13.27 -3.53 0.55
CA THR A 28 -12.54 -2.81 1.58
C THR A 28 -13.41 -2.68 2.81
N VAL A 29 -12.88 -3.14 3.93
CA VAL A 29 -13.50 -2.94 5.22
C VAL A 29 -13.11 -1.56 5.73
N SER A 30 -14.07 -0.83 6.24
CA SER A 30 -13.91 0.51 6.85
C SER A 30 -13.74 1.71 5.92
N GLU A 31 -14.10 1.64 4.64
CA GLU A 31 -14.29 2.86 3.86
C GLU A 31 -15.70 3.40 4.10
N GLY A 32 -15.80 4.53 4.77
CA GLY A 32 -16.96 5.43 4.70
C GLY A 32 -17.80 5.61 5.94
N GLN A 33 -17.75 4.76 6.96
CA GLN A 33 -18.55 4.96 8.18
C GLN A 33 -17.84 4.65 9.50
N VAL A 34 -16.75 3.92 9.49
CA VAL A 34 -15.99 3.62 10.68
C VAL A 34 -14.62 4.28 10.53
N ASP A 35 -14.21 4.89 11.61
CA ASP A 35 -12.97 5.58 11.75
C ASP A 35 -11.78 4.77 11.12
N PRO A 36 -11.21 5.20 10.00
CA PRO A 36 -10.14 4.47 9.34
C PRO A 36 -8.81 4.66 10.08
N LEU A 37 -8.80 4.37 11.37
CA LEU A 37 -7.75 4.70 12.31
C LEU A 37 -7.27 3.46 13.07
N ILE A 38 -7.07 2.34 12.38
CA ILE A 38 -6.57 1.08 12.97
C ILE A 38 -5.26 1.32 13.73
N HIS A 39 -4.43 2.27 13.29
CA HIS A 39 -3.18 2.63 13.95
C HIS A 39 -3.34 3.25 15.34
N LEU A 40 -4.55 3.65 15.71
CA LEU A 40 -4.84 4.14 17.07
C LEU A 40 -5.24 3.02 18.05
N GLU A 41 -5.37 1.78 17.58
CA GLU A 41 -5.67 0.65 18.45
C GLU A 41 -4.46 0.28 19.31
N PRO A 42 -4.54 0.41 20.64
CA PRO A 42 -3.38 0.24 21.50
C PRO A 42 -2.71 -1.14 21.40
N SER A 43 -3.48 -2.19 21.17
CA SER A 43 -2.97 -3.56 21.02
C SER A 43 -2.10 -3.73 19.76
N LEU A 44 -2.26 -2.85 18.76
CA LEU A 44 -1.48 -2.87 17.52
C LEU A 44 -0.29 -1.90 17.54
N ASN A 45 -0.07 -1.14 18.62
CA ASN A 45 1.09 -0.25 18.74
C ASN A 45 2.44 -0.93 18.42
N PRO A 46 2.73 -2.16 18.84
CA PRO A 46 3.98 -2.83 18.48
C PRO A 46 4.14 -3.02 16.97
N LEU A 47 3.07 -3.40 16.27
CA LEU A 47 3.06 -3.55 14.82
C LEU A 47 3.36 -2.20 14.12
N PHE A 48 2.65 -1.14 14.50
CA PHE A 48 2.84 0.18 13.86
C PHE A 48 4.22 0.78 14.18
N THR A 49 4.78 0.49 15.35
CA THR A 49 6.17 0.85 15.69
C THR A 49 7.16 0.14 14.77
N GLU A 50 6.93 -1.12 14.46
CA GLU A 50 7.77 -1.89 13.54
C GLU A 50 7.65 -1.38 12.10
N ILE A 51 6.41 -1.10 11.63
CA ILE A 51 6.18 -0.49 10.32
C ILE A 51 6.89 0.87 10.22
N ALA A 52 6.80 1.72 11.24
CA ALA A 52 7.51 3.00 11.29
C ALA A 52 9.04 2.82 11.20
N GLY A 53 9.58 1.77 11.83
CA GLY A 53 10.99 1.39 11.70
C GLY A 53 11.37 1.02 10.26
N HIS A 54 10.53 0.28 9.55
CA HIS A 54 10.71 -0.03 8.13
C HIS A 54 10.64 1.23 7.25
N VAL A 55 9.70 2.14 7.54
CA VAL A 55 9.59 3.43 6.84
C VAL A 55 10.85 4.26 7.02
N ARG A 56 11.42 4.34 8.24
CA ARG A 56 12.71 5.03 8.47
C ARG A 56 13.81 4.43 7.60
N ARG A 57 13.96 3.11 7.59
CA ARG A 57 14.96 2.45 6.73
C ARG A 57 14.72 2.74 5.24
N TYR A 58 13.48 2.71 4.80
CA TYR A 58 13.14 3.05 3.42
C TYR A 58 13.58 4.48 3.07
N ILE A 59 13.27 5.45 3.92
CA ILE A 59 13.61 6.87 3.69
C ILE A 59 15.12 7.08 3.75
N HIS A 60 15.79 6.56 4.78
CA HIS A 60 17.20 6.88 5.03
C HIS A 60 18.16 5.97 4.31
N ASP A 61 17.90 4.65 4.31
CA ASP A 61 18.86 3.68 3.78
C ASP A 61 18.66 3.45 2.27
N THR A 62 17.41 3.50 1.79
CA THR A 62 17.10 3.27 0.38
C THR A 62 17.04 4.59 -0.39
N LEU A 63 16.24 5.54 0.05
CA LEU A 63 16.04 6.81 -0.66
C LEU A 63 17.10 7.87 -0.31
N LYS A 64 17.94 7.65 0.72
CA LYS A 64 19.04 8.53 1.15
C LYS A 64 18.62 9.94 1.59
N PHE A 65 17.40 10.12 2.08
CA PHE A 65 17.00 11.36 2.71
C PHE A 65 17.55 11.49 4.12
N ARG A 66 17.75 12.72 4.59
CA ARG A 66 18.13 13.01 5.98
C ARG A 66 16.97 12.74 6.93
N ASP A 67 17.29 12.49 8.21
CA ASP A 67 16.31 12.35 9.30
C ASP A 67 15.75 13.72 9.73
N ILE A 68 15.00 14.36 8.85
CA ILE A 68 14.35 15.67 9.07
C ILE A 68 12.83 15.58 9.12
N PHE A 69 12.28 14.36 9.10
CA PHE A 69 10.84 14.13 9.06
C PHE A 69 10.34 13.35 10.27
N ASN A 70 9.17 13.71 10.75
CA ASN A 70 8.32 12.89 11.58
C ASN A 70 7.48 11.98 10.69
N ILE A 71 7.42 10.69 11.04
CA ILE A 71 6.58 9.70 10.34
C ILE A 71 5.22 9.71 11.01
N THR A 72 4.18 10.09 10.26
CA THR A 72 2.82 10.24 10.79
C THR A 72 1.87 9.35 10.01
N PHE A 73 1.27 8.38 10.68
CA PHE A 73 0.16 7.60 10.10
C PHE A 73 -1.07 8.50 10.07
N THR A 74 -1.67 8.66 8.90
CA THR A 74 -2.80 9.56 8.69
C THR A 74 -4.10 8.83 8.42
N LYS A 75 -4.02 7.65 7.81
CA LYS A 75 -5.16 6.79 7.53
C LYS A 75 -4.70 5.33 7.50
N THR A 76 -5.45 4.44 8.14
CA THR A 76 -5.18 2.99 8.09
C THR A 76 -6.47 2.21 8.13
N TRP A 77 -6.60 1.23 7.27
CA TRP A 77 -7.82 0.43 7.17
C TRP A 77 -7.52 -1.04 6.86
N LEU A 78 -8.52 -1.89 7.03
CA LEU A 78 -8.45 -3.27 6.64
C LEU A 78 -8.89 -3.44 5.19
N SER A 79 -8.07 -4.09 4.39
CA SER A 79 -8.42 -4.59 3.07
C SER A 79 -8.70 -6.08 3.15
N ARG A 80 -9.93 -6.46 2.81
CA ARG A 80 -10.37 -7.85 2.71
C ARG A 80 -10.70 -8.16 1.27
N MET A 81 -10.12 -9.21 0.74
CA MET A 81 -10.41 -9.67 -0.61
C MET A 81 -10.79 -11.14 -0.60
N ARG A 82 -11.82 -11.46 -1.35
CA ARG A 82 -12.23 -12.82 -1.69
C ARG A 82 -11.96 -13.10 -3.15
N ASP A 83 -12.17 -14.33 -3.57
CA ASP A 83 -12.15 -14.68 -4.98
C ASP A 83 -13.07 -13.74 -5.78
N CYS A 84 -12.66 -13.37 -6.97
CA CYS A 84 -13.34 -12.39 -7.84
C CYS A 84 -13.39 -10.93 -7.33
N SER A 85 -12.76 -10.59 -6.19
CA SER A 85 -12.60 -9.21 -5.78
C SER A 85 -11.48 -8.53 -6.58
N GLU A 86 -11.59 -7.24 -6.80
CA GLU A 86 -10.50 -6.43 -7.37
C GLU A 86 -10.40 -5.07 -6.68
N ILE A 87 -9.21 -4.51 -6.66
CA ILE A 87 -8.97 -3.12 -6.31
C ILE A 87 -8.47 -2.44 -7.58
N PRO A 88 -9.27 -1.54 -8.20
CA PRO A 88 -8.87 -0.83 -9.39
C PRO A 88 -7.58 -0.04 -9.21
N LEU A 89 -6.87 0.22 -10.30
CA LEU A 89 -5.67 1.06 -10.27
C LEU A 89 -6.00 2.46 -9.76
N HIS A 90 -5.28 2.91 -8.74
CA HIS A 90 -5.46 4.20 -8.09
C HIS A 90 -4.15 4.73 -7.48
N ILE A 91 -4.17 5.94 -7.02
CA ILE A 91 -3.10 6.60 -6.26
C ILE A 91 -3.67 7.18 -4.97
N HIS A 92 -2.82 7.47 -3.99
CA HIS A 92 -3.22 8.20 -2.79
C HIS A 92 -2.66 9.62 -2.84
N SER A 93 -3.55 10.61 -3.00
CA SER A 93 -3.15 12.00 -3.25
C SER A 93 -2.82 12.82 -2.00
N THR A 94 -3.10 12.29 -0.80
CA THR A 94 -2.99 13.03 0.48
C THR A 94 -1.86 12.53 1.37
N SER A 95 -1.02 11.64 0.87
CA SER A 95 0.08 11.03 1.62
C SER A 95 1.36 10.94 0.80
N HIS A 96 2.48 10.65 1.45
CA HIS A 96 3.78 10.52 0.81
C HIS A 96 4.16 9.06 0.58
N ILE A 97 3.84 8.19 1.54
CA ILE A 97 4.14 6.76 1.50
C ILE A 97 2.87 6.01 1.83
N SER A 98 2.57 5.00 1.02
CA SER A 98 1.54 4.01 1.31
C SER A 98 2.19 2.69 1.71
N PHE A 99 1.48 1.90 2.50
CA PHE A 99 1.93 0.57 2.88
C PHE A 99 0.81 -0.46 2.81
N VAL A 100 1.20 -1.71 2.62
CA VAL A 100 0.34 -2.89 2.72
C VAL A 100 1.03 -3.89 3.62
N TYR A 101 0.44 -4.23 4.77
CA TYR A 101 0.90 -5.29 5.66
C TYR A 101 -0.05 -6.48 5.56
N TYR A 102 0.45 -7.63 5.15
CA TYR A 102 -0.37 -8.82 4.91
C TYR A 102 -0.55 -9.66 6.18
N LEU A 103 -1.81 -9.84 6.57
CA LEU A 103 -2.23 -10.65 7.71
C LEU A 103 -2.56 -12.09 7.32
N ASN A 104 -3.16 -12.29 6.14
CA ASN A 104 -3.55 -13.59 5.63
C ASN A 104 -3.48 -13.58 4.10
N THR A 105 -2.77 -14.56 3.55
CA THR A 105 -2.56 -14.67 2.10
C THR A 105 -2.77 -16.12 1.65
N PRO A 106 -4.02 -16.54 1.40
CA PRO A 106 -4.27 -17.87 0.86
C PRO A 106 -3.49 -18.09 -0.44
N PRO A 107 -3.11 -19.33 -0.75
CA PRO A 107 -2.48 -19.67 -2.02
C PRO A 107 -3.29 -19.14 -3.20
N ASN A 108 -2.63 -18.58 -4.21
CA ASN A 108 -3.21 -17.99 -5.41
C ASN A 108 -4.07 -16.73 -5.16
N SER A 109 -3.94 -16.09 -3.99
CA SER A 109 -4.62 -14.81 -3.77
C SER A 109 -4.06 -13.70 -4.67
N HIS A 110 -4.88 -12.70 -4.94
CA HIS A 110 -4.57 -11.59 -5.84
C HIS A 110 -3.22 -10.93 -5.55
N LYS A 111 -2.42 -10.74 -6.58
CA LYS A 111 -1.15 -10.02 -6.51
C LYS A 111 -1.39 -8.52 -6.35
N LEU A 112 -0.45 -7.86 -5.69
CA LEU A 112 -0.36 -6.40 -5.73
C LEU A 112 0.26 -5.99 -7.06
N THR A 113 -0.41 -5.10 -7.76
CA THR A 113 -0.02 -4.63 -9.09
C THR A 113 0.45 -3.19 -9.00
N PHE A 114 1.60 -2.89 -9.58
CA PHE A 114 2.10 -1.54 -9.79
C PHE A 114 2.17 -1.24 -11.28
N HIS A 115 1.77 -0.02 -11.65
CA HIS A 115 1.83 0.43 -13.03
C HIS A 115 2.75 1.64 -13.16
N ASN A 116 3.76 1.52 -14.02
CA ASN A 116 4.66 2.62 -14.36
C ASN A 116 4.38 3.11 -15.79
N PRO A 117 3.60 4.19 -15.96
CA PRO A 117 3.30 4.72 -17.29
C PRO A 117 4.52 5.32 -18.01
N HIS A 118 5.60 5.57 -17.25
CA HIS A 118 6.83 6.19 -17.76
C HIS A 118 7.97 5.17 -17.95
N CYS A 119 7.64 3.90 -18.24
CA CYS A 119 8.66 2.91 -18.57
C CYS A 119 9.47 3.41 -19.78
N SER A 120 10.72 3.80 -19.54
CA SER A 120 11.58 4.44 -20.54
C SER A 120 12.08 3.50 -21.63
N ASN A 121 11.99 2.19 -21.43
CA ASN A 121 12.51 1.18 -22.33
C ASN A 121 11.46 0.50 -23.21
N SER A 122 10.35 1.16 -23.48
CA SER A 122 9.39 0.67 -24.45
C SER A 122 9.89 0.83 -25.89
N LEU A 123 10.86 0.02 -26.26
CA LEU A 123 11.50 0.06 -27.59
C LEU A 123 10.50 -0.04 -28.75
N PHE A 124 9.37 -0.71 -28.51
CA PHE A 124 8.41 -1.05 -29.54
C PHE A 124 7.09 -0.25 -29.47
N LYS A 125 6.97 0.73 -28.56
CA LYS A 125 5.73 1.52 -28.39
C LYS A 125 5.24 2.20 -29.67
N THR A 126 6.14 2.52 -30.57
CA THR A 126 5.80 3.17 -31.84
C THR A 126 5.51 2.21 -32.97
N SER A 127 5.87 0.94 -32.84
CA SER A 127 5.79 -0.06 -33.92
C SER A 127 4.82 -1.20 -33.64
N THR A 128 4.47 -1.45 -32.39
CA THR A 128 3.51 -2.48 -32.01
C THR A 128 2.80 -2.16 -30.71
N SER A 129 1.60 -2.72 -30.53
CA SER A 129 0.84 -2.60 -29.28
C SER A 129 1.36 -3.58 -28.22
N ASP A 130 1.02 -3.32 -26.94
CA ASP A 130 1.34 -4.26 -25.84
C ASP A 130 0.76 -5.65 -26.10
N LYS A 131 -0.44 -5.73 -26.72
CA LYS A 131 -1.02 -6.99 -27.18
C LYS A 131 -0.16 -7.67 -28.23
N GLY A 132 0.37 -6.93 -29.20
CA GLY A 132 1.26 -7.47 -30.23
C GLY A 132 2.56 -8.01 -29.65
N ILE A 133 3.12 -7.34 -28.66
CA ILE A 133 4.32 -7.82 -27.95
C ILE A 133 4.04 -9.16 -27.26
N ALA A 134 2.90 -9.28 -26.59
CA ALA A 134 2.47 -10.50 -25.92
C ALA A 134 2.15 -11.63 -26.90
N ASP A 135 1.38 -11.35 -27.95
CA ASP A 135 0.98 -12.34 -28.96
C ASP A 135 2.20 -12.94 -29.71
N MET A 136 3.23 -12.14 -29.92
CA MET A 136 4.50 -12.58 -30.57
C MET A 136 5.50 -13.20 -29.57
N ASN A 137 5.17 -13.22 -28.28
CA ASN A 137 6.08 -13.69 -27.21
C ASN A 137 7.47 -13.04 -27.29
N MET A 138 7.48 -11.71 -27.51
CA MET A 138 8.73 -10.96 -27.73
C MET A 138 9.58 -10.79 -26.47
N VAL A 139 9.02 -11.01 -25.28
CA VAL A 139 9.68 -10.84 -23.99
C VAL A 139 9.82 -12.19 -23.32
N GLU A 140 11.06 -12.61 -23.10
CA GLU A 140 11.39 -13.86 -22.42
C GLU A 140 11.09 -13.76 -20.92
N GLU A 141 11.46 -12.63 -20.29
CA GLU A 141 11.23 -12.36 -18.87
C GLU A 141 10.86 -10.89 -18.66
N TYR A 142 9.72 -10.63 -18.04
CA TYR A 142 9.28 -9.28 -17.71
C TYR A 142 9.98 -8.75 -16.46
N ASN A 143 10.48 -7.52 -16.54
CA ASN A 143 11.14 -6.80 -15.46
C ASN A 143 10.81 -5.30 -15.49
N LEU A 144 11.35 -4.53 -14.54
CA LEU A 144 11.09 -3.08 -14.40
C LEU A 144 11.53 -2.24 -15.62
N LEU A 145 12.37 -2.78 -16.50
CA LEU A 145 12.88 -2.05 -17.65
C LEU A 145 12.04 -2.30 -18.92
N ASN A 146 11.40 -3.44 -19.02
CA ASN A 146 10.68 -3.86 -20.23
C ASN A 146 9.16 -4.03 -20.03
N SER A 147 8.65 -3.75 -18.84
CA SER A 147 7.22 -3.84 -18.54
C SER A 147 6.69 -2.57 -17.87
N ASN A 148 5.51 -2.15 -18.29
CA ASN A 148 4.76 -1.08 -17.61
C ASN A 148 4.07 -1.56 -16.35
N THR A 149 3.94 -2.87 -16.15
CA THR A 149 3.21 -3.46 -15.03
C THR A 149 4.13 -4.41 -14.27
N PHE A 150 4.13 -4.28 -12.97
CA PHE A 150 4.91 -5.10 -12.07
C PHE A 150 4.00 -5.75 -11.02
N TYR A 151 4.19 -7.05 -10.77
CA TYR A 151 3.38 -7.84 -9.86
C TYR A 151 4.19 -8.31 -8.66
N LEU A 152 3.63 -8.14 -7.47
CA LEU A 152 4.17 -8.71 -6.23
C LEU A 152 3.20 -9.73 -5.66
N ASN A 153 3.71 -10.93 -5.40
CA ASN A 153 2.96 -11.94 -4.68
C ASN A 153 2.80 -11.51 -3.21
N PRO A 154 1.59 -11.52 -2.65
CA PRO A 154 1.39 -11.25 -1.24
C PRO A 154 2.02 -12.37 -0.40
N GLN A 155 2.65 -11.98 0.71
CA GLN A 155 3.24 -12.91 1.67
C GLN A 155 2.84 -12.49 3.08
N GLU A 156 2.36 -13.44 3.87
CA GLU A 156 1.99 -13.19 5.27
C GLU A 156 3.17 -12.65 6.08
N GLY A 157 2.89 -11.69 6.95
CA GLY A 157 3.89 -11.03 7.79
C GLY A 157 4.80 -10.05 7.06
N CYS A 158 4.63 -9.87 5.74
CA CYS A 158 5.41 -8.90 4.96
C CYS A 158 4.71 -7.54 4.91
N VAL A 159 5.51 -6.47 4.98
CA VAL A 159 5.09 -5.11 4.66
C VAL A 159 5.71 -4.67 3.34
N ILE A 160 4.89 -4.09 2.47
CA ILE A 160 5.32 -3.45 1.23
C ILE A 160 5.13 -1.95 1.40
N LEU A 161 6.20 -1.19 1.12
CA LEU A 161 6.22 0.28 1.19
C LEU A 161 6.46 0.83 -0.21
N PHE A 162 5.71 1.87 -0.58
CA PHE A 162 5.86 2.52 -1.88
C PHE A 162 5.40 3.98 -1.80
N PRO A 163 5.88 4.86 -2.71
CA PRO A 163 5.38 6.22 -2.80
C PRO A 163 3.88 6.23 -3.11
N SER A 164 3.10 7.03 -2.39
CA SER A 164 1.65 7.09 -2.54
C SER A 164 1.17 7.52 -3.94
N SER A 165 2.04 8.19 -4.69
CA SER A 165 1.79 8.61 -6.08
C SER A 165 1.94 7.49 -7.10
N VAL A 166 2.44 6.31 -6.71
CA VAL A 166 2.57 5.18 -7.63
C VAL A 166 1.20 4.58 -7.91
N LEU A 167 0.87 4.46 -9.18
CA LEU A 167 -0.38 3.85 -9.63
C LEU A 167 -0.36 2.36 -9.30
N HIS A 168 -1.29 1.90 -8.47
CA HIS A 168 -1.32 0.53 -7.97
C HIS A 168 -2.74 0.03 -7.76
N GLY A 169 -2.87 -1.28 -7.64
CA GLY A 169 -4.14 -1.97 -7.45
C GLY A 169 -3.92 -3.45 -7.21
N THR A 170 -4.88 -4.27 -7.60
CA THR A 170 -4.74 -5.71 -7.60
C THR A 170 -4.93 -6.28 -8.99
N GLU A 171 -4.38 -7.47 -9.20
CA GLU A 171 -4.62 -8.23 -10.42
C GLU A 171 -6.12 -8.49 -10.59
N SER A 172 -6.64 -8.22 -11.80
CA SER A 172 -8.06 -8.38 -12.13
C SER A 172 -8.44 -9.80 -12.58
N VAL A 173 -7.49 -10.73 -12.56
CA VAL A 173 -7.73 -12.11 -12.97
C VAL A 173 -8.44 -12.87 -11.87
N VAL A 174 -9.47 -13.63 -12.22
CA VAL A 174 -10.16 -14.56 -11.34
C VAL A 174 -9.12 -15.57 -10.79
N SER A 175 -8.87 -15.50 -9.52
CA SER A 175 -7.73 -16.22 -8.92
C SER A 175 -8.08 -17.57 -8.36
N ASN A 176 -9.33 -18.00 -8.31
CA ASN A 176 -9.75 -19.30 -7.82
C ASN A 176 -9.15 -19.68 -6.45
N PHE A 177 -8.99 -18.73 -5.54
CA PHE A 177 -8.53 -19.03 -4.18
C PHE A 177 -9.70 -19.17 -3.20
N LYS A 178 -9.50 -19.97 -2.16
CA LYS A 178 -10.49 -20.14 -1.10
C LYS A 178 -10.07 -19.38 0.14
N GLY A 179 -11.03 -18.72 0.77
CA GLY A 179 -10.80 -17.94 1.98
C GLY A 179 -10.74 -16.44 1.70
N GLU A 180 -10.00 -15.73 2.53
CA GLU A 180 -9.91 -14.28 2.46
C GLU A 180 -8.44 -13.85 2.52
N ARG A 181 -8.02 -12.98 1.58
CA ARG A 181 -6.77 -12.23 1.69
C ARG A 181 -7.03 -11.02 2.57
N LEU A 182 -6.29 -10.91 3.66
CA LEU A 182 -6.42 -9.81 4.62
C LEU A 182 -5.13 -9.01 4.68
N ALA A 183 -5.27 -7.69 4.66
CA ALA A 183 -4.15 -6.78 4.81
C ALA A 183 -4.56 -5.52 5.58
N ILE A 184 -3.66 -5.03 6.42
CA ILE A 184 -3.74 -3.67 6.93
C ILE A 184 -3.05 -2.77 5.91
N VAL A 185 -3.79 -1.79 5.43
CA VAL A 185 -3.33 -0.81 4.45
C VAL A 185 -3.30 0.55 5.10
N GLY A 186 -2.41 1.43 4.69
CA GLY A 186 -2.43 2.77 5.23
C GLY A 186 -1.54 3.76 4.53
N ASP A 187 -1.75 4.99 4.96
CA ASP A 187 -1.15 6.20 4.45
C ASP A 187 -0.29 6.86 5.51
N ILE A 188 0.89 7.26 5.09
CA ILE A 188 1.90 7.90 5.92
C ILE A 188 2.27 9.25 5.31
N THR A 189 2.17 10.28 6.14
CA THR A 189 2.63 11.62 5.80
C THR A 189 3.93 11.92 6.53
N LEU A 190 4.92 12.41 5.77
CA LEU A 190 6.19 12.87 6.29
C LEU A 190 6.05 14.35 6.64
N ILE A 191 6.11 14.65 7.93
CA ILE A 191 5.99 16.03 8.43
C ILE A 191 7.37 16.49 8.84
N LEU A 192 7.82 17.64 8.33
CA LEU A 192 9.10 18.21 8.73
C LEU A 192 9.16 18.42 10.24
N LYS A 193 10.30 18.10 10.85
CA LYS A 193 10.59 18.45 12.23
C LYS A 193 10.63 19.98 12.39
N GLU A 194 10.26 20.47 13.56
CA GLU A 194 10.05 21.91 13.82
C GLU A 194 11.27 22.75 13.46
N GLU A 195 12.48 22.26 13.74
CA GLU A 195 13.74 22.95 13.44
C GLU A 195 14.00 23.14 11.94
N HIS A 196 13.24 22.49 11.07
CA HIS A 196 13.39 22.57 9.62
C HIS A 196 12.26 23.33 8.91
N LEU A 197 11.21 23.72 9.63
CA LEU A 197 10.03 24.39 9.03
C LEU A 197 10.39 25.73 8.37
N GLN A 198 11.40 26.44 8.88
CA GLN A 198 11.86 27.73 8.34
C GLN A 198 12.41 27.66 6.90
N PHE A 199 12.77 26.44 6.44
CA PHE A 199 13.34 26.24 5.09
C PHE A 199 12.31 25.93 4.02
N THR A 200 11.02 25.88 4.36
CA THR A 200 9.97 25.51 3.42
C THR A 200 9.03 26.68 3.17
N ASN A 201 9.14 27.28 1.99
CA ASN A 201 8.16 28.24 1.53
C ASN A 201 6.86 27.48 1.19
N GLY A 202 5.88 27.55 2.06
CA GLY A 202 4.55 26.98 1.81
C GLY A 202 4.12 25.81 2.75
N TYR A 203 5.02 25.25 3.54
CA TYR A 203 4.59 24.34 4.60
C TYR A 203 4.11 25.14 5.82
N VAL A 204 2.82 25.07 6.09
CA VAL A 204 2.22 25.68 7.28
C VAL A 204 1.74 24.57 8.18
N ASP A 205 2.27 24.52 9.41
CA ASP A 205 1.83 23.55 10.43
C ASP A 205 0.31 23.67 10.66
N GLN A 206 -0.35 22.52 10.76
CA GLN A 206 -1.82 22.43 10.94
C GLN A 206 -2.32 23.22 12.15
N LYS A 207 -1.50 23.41 13.20
CA LYS A 207 -1.85 24.26 14.35
C LYS A 207 -2.17 25.72 13.99
N TYR A 208 -1.72 26.18 12.80
CA TYR A 208 -1.99 27.52 12.29
C TYR A 208 -3.18 27.55 11.31
N TRP A 209 -3.75 26.41 10.97
CA TRP A 209 -4.89 26.37 10.06
C TRP A 209 -6.14 26.81 10.81
N ARG A 210 -6.98 27.57 10.13
CA ARG A 210 -8.26 28.02 10.67
C ARG A 210 -9.38 27.47 9.81
N GLN A 211 -10.26 26.75 10.48
CA GLN A 211 -11.52 26.31 9.88
C GLN A 211 -12.56 27.43 10.01
N PHE A 212 -13.28 27.72 8.92
CA PHE A 212 -14.36 28.74 8.88
C PHE A 212 -15.71 28.05 8.78
#